data_bbe63f749124bc6c4dbbe3dfb7704c6c
#
_entry.id   bbe63f749124bc6c4dbbe3dfb7704c6c
#
_cell.length_a   1.000
_cell.length_b   1.000
_cell.length_c   1.000
_cell.angle_alpha   90.00
_cell.angle_beta   90.00
_cell.angle_gamma   90.00
#
_symmetry.space_group_name_H-M   'P 1'
#
loop_
_entity.id
_entity.type
_entity.pdbx_description
1 polymer ?
#
loop_
_entity_poly.entity_id
_entity_poly.type
_entity_poly.pdbx_seq_one_letter_code
_entity_poly.pdbx_strand_id
1 'polypeptide(L)'
;MPGSKRICRQCLNDDRYLNNIIASDPDASESCDYCDSEEMTMSMETLAEKVDWLIENYYRGGEYNHYLEEYEGEPLFSVLEQEVTDNDNIINDLSELLDELWFDWSSHERKYGDEPHFVEAVTISGNLSRKWNSMERKLRESNRFFNMDAMATFEEVFTYLHENHPSAFIDFEPNTSIFRGRIFQSEEALEAALRMPESSFGPPPSELTPSGRMNARGISVFYGATSKKNAIAEVRPPVGSYVAVAEFVLLRTVKLLDLSSLRGLAVNGFSRFDPEYLLRYERSSFIQNLSSKLVMPVVPELEEANYLLTQAIADYLSTSERYDLDGILFSSAQKPKENTDPSVRNIILFHKSSGVLNADRRYREAVVNMYQHDEDISYFDPEITTTSDDFRREFKVLSGKKKREDILELKLNGIEIHKIEGVDYSTSETTVTHYFREGPTKEAISHAKSGYSGDDF
;
A
#
# COMPACT_ATOMS: atom_id res chain seq x y z
N MET A 1 41.02 -29.80 12.68
CA MET A 1 40.65 -28.38 12.33
C MET A 1 39.14 -28.34 12.11
N PRO A 2 38.40 -27.34 12.60
CA PRO A 2 36.96 -27.31 12.46
C PRO A 2 36.48 -27.38 10.99
N GLY A 3 37.18 -26.75 10.06
CA GLY A 3 36.80 -26.71 8.64
C GLY A 3 36.79 -28.05 7.92
N SER A 4 37.54 -29.04 8.41
CA SER A 4 37.54 -30.38 7.84
C SER A 4 36.40 -31.26 8.33
N LYS A 5 35.60 -30.81 9.32
CA LYS A 5 34.43 -31.52 9.83
C LYS A 5 33.22 -31.38 8.91
N ARG A 6 32.35 -32.37 9.00
CA ARG A 6 31.13 -32.44 8.20
C ARG A 6 29.88 -32.55 9.09
N ILE A 7 28.80 -31.90 8.65
CA ILE A 7 27.56 -31.80 9.41
C ILE A 7 26.35 -32.25 8.57
N CYS A 8 25.45 -33.04 9.18
CA CYS A 8 24.24 -33.50 8.57
C CYS A 8 23.03 -32.57 8.94
N ARG A 9 21.92 -32.73 8.22
CA ARG A 9 20.70 -31.95 8.45
C ARG A 9 20.09 -32.12 9.84
N GLN A 10 20.29 -33.28 10.51
CA GLN A 10 19.74 -33.53 11.86
C GLN A 10 20.43 -32.71 12.94
N CYS A 11 21.65 -32.24 12.66
CA CYS A 11 22.42 -31.41 13.55
C CYS A 11 22.19 -29.90 13.36
N LEU A 12 21.32 -29.53 12.42
CA LEU A 12 20.92 -28.16 12.13
C LEU A 12 19.45 -27.94 12.50
N ASN A 13 19.09 -26.71 12.75
CA ASN A 13 17.69 -26.28 12.77
C ASN A 13 17.05 -26.63 11.43
N ASP A 14 15.75 -26.97 11.42
CA ASP A 14 15.04 -27.36 10.19
C ASP A 14 14.97 -26.21 9.19
N ASP A 15 15.94 -26.15 8.30
CA ASP A 15 16.04 -25.15 7.25
C ASP A 15 16.06 -25.79 5.86
N ARG A 16 15.06 -25.49 5.05
CA ARG A 16 14.88 -26.09 3.73
C ARG A 16 16.02 -25.77 2.77
N TYR A 17 16.58 -24.55 2.84
CA TYR A 17 17.64 -24.15 1.93
C TYR A 17 18.95 -24.84 2.27
N LEU A 18 19.32 -24.91 3.53
CA LEU A 18 20.49 -25.67 4.00
C LEU A 18 20.34 -27.16 3.69
N ASN A 19 19.16 -27.73 3.87
CA ASN A 19 18.86 -29.12 3.51
C ASN A 19 19.06 -29.38 2.01
N ASN A 20 18.69 -28.44 1.14
CA ASN A 20 18.92 -28.54 -0.30
C ASN A 20 20.43 -28.45 -0.65
N ILE A 21 21.18 -27.61 0.04
CA ILE A 21 22.66 -27.52 -0.12
C ILE A 21 23.30 -28.86 0.23
N ILE A 22 22.95 -29.45 1.39
CA ILE A 22 23.44 -30.76 1.80
C ILE A 22 23.12 -31.83 0.73
N ALA A 23 21.90 -31.84 0.19
CA ALA A 23 21.47 -32.81 -0.80
C ALA A 23 22.18 -32.64 -2.17
N SER A 24 22.72 -31.47 -2.47
CA SER A 24 23.36 -31.13 -3.74
C SER A 24 24.89 -30.99 -3.63
N ASP A 25 25.49 -31.20 -2.46
CA ASP A 25 26.94 -31.13 -2.25
C ASP A 25 27.63 -32.27 -3.02
N PRO A 26 28.50 -31.97 -4.01
CA PRO A 26 29.18 -33.00 -4.78
C PRO A 26 30.18 -33.85 -3.96
N ASP A 27 30.64 -33.31 -2.84
CA ASP A 27 31.54 -33.94 -1.91
C ASP A 27 30.83 -34.50 -0.66
N ALA A 28 29.50 -34.66 -0.74
CA ALA A 28 28.69 -35.16 0.36
C ALA A 28 29.23 -36.53 0.85
N SER A 29 29.41 -36.64 2.15
CA SER A 29 29.80 -37.89 2.86
C SER A 29 28.59 -38.36 3.67
N GLU A 30 28.44 -39.66 3.84
CA GLU A 30 27.37 -40.24 4.67
C GLU A 30 27.79 -40.37 6.14
N SER A 31 28.74 -39.56 6.61
CA SER A 31 29.23 -39.58 8.02
C SER A 31 29.26 -38.18 8.59
N CYS A 32 28.46 -37.95 9.62
CA CYS A 32 28.44 -36.69 10.38
C CYS A 32 29.44 -36.74 11.50
N ASP A 33 30.26 -35.68 11.69
CA ASP A 33 31.26 -35.61 12.76
C ASP A 33 30.66 -35.21 14.13
N TYR A 34 29.39 -34.90 14.20
CA TYR A 34 28.70 -34.40 15.41
C TYR A 34 27.62 -35.35 15.94
N CYS A 35 27.20 -36.32 15.15
CA CYS A 35 26.25 -37.35 15.57
C CYS A 35 26.54 -38.66 14.85
N ASP A 36 25.90 -39.75 15.29
CA ASP A 36 26.08 -41.08 14.69
C ASP A 36 25.22 -41.32 13.44
N SER A 37 24.80 -40.27 12.77
CA SER A 37 23.96 -40.34 11.55
C SER A 37 24.78 -40.68 10.33
N GLU A 38 24.28 -41.63 9.54
CA GLU A 38 24.79 -41.99 8.19
C GLU A 38 24.04 -41.22 7.07
N GLU A 39 23.74 -39.96 7.29
CA GLU A 39 23.08 -39.09 6.29
C GLU A 39 24.09 -38.24 5.53
N MET A 40 23.63 -37.74 4.36
CA MET A 40 24.41 -36.77 3.59
C MET A 40 24.77 -35.54 4.42
N THR A 41 25.97 -35.02 4.22
CA THR A 41 26.56 -33.93 4.98
C THR A 41 27.10 -32.85 4.09
N MET A 42 27.28 -31.64 4.62
CA MET A 42 28.10 -30.58 4.00
C MET A 42 29.30 -30.24 4.90
N SER A 43 30.29 -29.54 4.34
CA SER A 43 31.45 -29.09 5.13
C SER A 43 31.07 -27.94 6.07
N MET A 44 31.76 -27.86 7.22
CA MET A 44 31.60 -26.73 8.14
C MET A 44 32.08 -25.40 7.53
N GLU A 45 33.00 -25.41 6.59
CA GLU A 45 33.41 -24.23 5.82
C GLU A 45 32.23 -23.69 4.98
N THR A 46 31.50 -24.57 4.26
CA THR A 46 30.31 -24.18 3.52
C THR A 46 29.24 -23.59 4.44
N LEU A 47 29.02 -24.19 5.61
CA LEU A 47 28.09 -23.65 6.58
C LEU A 47 28.53 -22.27 7.10
N ALA A 48 29.83 -22.09 7.44
CA ALA A 48 30.39 -20.82 7.87
C ALA A 48 30.19 -19.70 6.83
N GLU A 49 30.40 -19.98 5.54
CA GLU A 49 30.12 -19.03 4.46
C GLU A 49 28.63 -18.63 4.39
N LYS A 50 27.72 -19.58 4.64
CA LYS A 50 26.27 -19.28 4.65
C LYS A 50 25.89 -18.46 5.88
N VAL A 51 26.49 -18.72 7.02
CA VAL A 51 26.27 -17.97 8.25
C VAL A 51 26.87 -16.56 8.14
N ASP A 52 28.07 -16.39 7.59
CA ASP A 52 28.63 -15.06 7.32
C ASP A 52 27.71 -14.24 6.44
N TRP A 53 27.21 -14.83 5.34
CA TRP A 53 26.25 -14.20 4.48
C TRP A 53 24.95 -13.81 5.22
N LEU A 54 24.43 -14.69 6.11
CA LEU A 54 23.25 -14.41 6.93
C LEU A 54 23.52 -13.22 7.85
N ILE A 55 24.66 -13.22 8.56
CA ILE A 55 25.03 -12.14 9.47
C ILE A 55 25.17 -10.81 8.73
N GLU A 56 25.85 -10.77 7.60
CA GLU A 56 26.00 -9.55 6.78
C GLU A 56 24.68 -8.95 6.30
N ASN A 57 23.68 -9.78 6.08
CA ASN A 57 22.42 -9.33 5.47
C ASN A 57 21.27 -9.12 6.46
N TYR A 58 21.32 -9.78 7.63
CA TYR A 58 20.23 -9.71 8.61
C TYR A 58 20.64 -9.14 9.96
N TYR A 59 21.94 -8.86 10.15
CA TYR A 59 22.45 -8.33 11.40
C TYR A 59 23.41 -7.16 11.15
N ARG A 60 23.52 -6.28 12.11
CA ARG A 60 24.61 -5.29 12.19
C ARG A 60 25.42 -5.53 13.44
N GLY A 61 26.70 -5.19 13.42
CA GLY A 61 27.53 -5.18 14.62
C GLY A 61 26.95 -4.26 15.70
N GLY A 62 26.88 -4.74 16.92
CA GLY A 62 26.48 -3.95 18.08
C GLY A 62 27.62 -3.04 18.55
N GLU A 63 27.29 -1.84 19.01
CA GLU A 63 28.25 -0.90 19.57
C GLU A 63 28.36 -1.08 21.09
N TYR A 64 29.57 -0.89 21.65
CA TYR A 64 29.77 -0.91 23.11
C TYR A 64 29.26 0.41 23.72
N ASN A 65 28.31 0.30 24.64
CA ASN A 65 27.79 1.44 25.37
C ASN A 65 28.62 1.71 26.63
N HIS A 66 29.46 2.72 26.59
CA HIS A 66 30.33 3.09 27.71
C HIS A 66 29.58 3.58 28.98
N TYR A 67 28.31 3.95 28.88
CA TYR A 67 27.48 4.40 30.01
C TYR A 67 26.85 3.22 30.76
N LEU A 68 26.45 2.19 29.99
CA LEU A 68 25.83 0.98 30.54
C LEU A 68 26.85 -0.16 30.80
N GLU A 69 28.08 0.01 30.31
CA GLU A 69 29.15 -0.98 30.34
C GLU A 69 28.75 -2.33 29.69
N GLU A 70 27.95 -2.27 28.64
CA GLU A 70 27.46 -3.45 27.92
C GLU A 70 27.45 -3.23 26.40
N TYR A 71 27.47 -4.32 25.63
CA TYR A 71 27.28 -4.29 24.18
C TYR A 71 25.83 -4.26 23.83
N GLU A 72 25.50 -3.53 22.74
CA GLU A 72 24.18 -3.57 22.12
C GLU A 72 23.98 -4.90 21.39
N GLY A 73 22.81 -5.56 21.61
CA GLY A 73 22.44 -6.78 20.90
C GLY A 73 22.93 -8.07 21.55
N GLU A 74 22.81 -9.16 20.82
CA GLU A 74 23.09 -10.52 21.29
C GLU A 74 24.52 -10.95 20.92
N PRO A 75 25.21 -11.71 21.77
CA PRO A 75 26.51 -12.28 21.44
C PRO A 75 26.41 -13.29 20.29
N LEU A 76 27.50 -13.49 19.55
CA LEU A 76 27.57 -14.42 18.42
C LEU A 76 26.99 -15.80 18.76
N PHE A 77 27.30 -16.31 19.95
CA PHE A 77 26.81 -17.62 20.42
C PHE A 77 25.28 -17.70 20.37
N SER A 78 24.58 -16.71 20.92
CA SER A 78 23.10 -16.67 20.92
C SER A 78 22.50 -16.55 19.51
N VAL A 79 23.17 -15.81 18.63
CA VAL A 79 22.74 -15.72 17.23
C VAL A 79 22.87 -17.07 16.52
N LEU A 80 23.97 -17.78 16.73
CA LEU A 80 24.19 -19.11 16.16
C LEU A 80 23.24 -20.16 16.73
N GLU A 81 22.95 -20.09 18.04
CA GLU A 81 21.94 -20.95 18.69
C GLU A 81 20.57 -20.76 18.08
N GLN A 82 20.16 -19.54 17.84
CA GLN A 82 18.88 -19.22 17.25
C GLN A 82 18.78 -19.62 15.77
N GLU A 83 19.80 -19.32 14.96
CA GLU A 83 19.73 -19.43 13.51
C GLU A 83 20.18 -20.80 12.98
N VAL A 84 21.10 -21.48 13.66
CA VAL A 84 21.79 -22.65 13.10
C VAL A 84 21.49 -23.94 13.86
N THR A 85 21.75 -23.98 15.18
CA THR A 85 21.66 -25.21 15.98
C THR A 85 21.78 -24.91 17.46
N ASP A 86 21.21 -25.78 18.30
CA ASP A 86 21.33 -25.77 19.76
C ASP A 86 22.53 -26.57 20.29
N ASN A 87 23.39 -27.11 19.42
CA ASN A 87 24.54 -27.92 19.79
C ASN A 87 25.79 -27.06 20.02
N ASP A 88 26.21 -26.93 21.28
CA ASP A 88 27.37 -26.13 21.70
C ASP A 88 28.68 -26.47 20.97
N ASN A 89 28.92 -27.75 20.62
CA ASN A 89 30.16 -28.15 19.94
C ASN A 89 30.17 -27.60 18.49
N ILE A 90 29.00 -27.57 17.83
CA ILE A 90 28.88 -27.05 16.49
C ILE A 90 29.01 -25.52 16.54
N ILE A 91 28.36 -24.88 17.50
CA ILE A 91 28.43 -23.42 17.70
C ILE A 91 29.88 -22.97 17.91
N ASN A 92 30.64 -23.70 18.76
CA ASN A 92 32.02 -23.37 19.04
C ASN A 92 32.92 -23.53 17.78
N ASP A 93 32.81 -24.66 17.09
CA ASP A 93 33.56 -24.90 15.84
C ASP A 93 33.21 -23.84 14.76
N LEU A 94 31.93 -23.48 14.66
CA LEU A 94 31.46 -22.47 13.71
C LEU A 94 31.96 -21.06 14.08
N SER A 95 31.97 -20.73 15.38
CA SER A 95 32.51 -19.47 15.88
C SER A 95 34.01 -19.33 15.57
N GLU A 96 34.80 -20.41 15.71
CA GLU A 96 36.20 -20.42 15.34
C GLU A 96 36.41 -20.17 13.85
N LEU A 97 35.63 -20.81 12.99
CA LEU A 97 35.69 -20.61 11.54
C LEU A 97 35.28 -19.19 11.12
N LEU A 98 34.24 -18.62 11.75
CA LEU A 98 33.81 -17.25 11.49
C LEU A 98 34.88 -16.24 11.99
N ASP A 99 35.54 -16.50 13.13
CA ASP A 99 36.61 -15.63 13.59
C ASP A 99 37.80 -15.62 12.64
N GLU A 100 38.17 -16.79 12.08
CA GLU A 100 39.18 -16.88 11.02
C GLU A 100 38.75 -16.14 9.75
N LEU A 101 37.50 -16.26 9.35
CA LEU A 101 36.93 -15.59 8.15
C LEU A 101 36.90 -14.07 8.30
N TRP A 102 36.62 -13.58 9.51
CA TRP A 102 36.51 -12.15 9.80
C TRP A 102 37.84 -11.47 10.13
N PHE A 103 38.93 -12.23 10.26
CA PHE A 103 40.23 -11.67 10.54
C PHE A 103 40.94 -11.15 9.28
N ASP A 104 41.19 -9.85 9.23
CA ASP A 104 41.97 -9.24 8.14
C ASP A 104 43.47 -9.29 8.48
N TRP A 105 44.19 -10.15 7.76
CA TRP A 105 45.63 -10.34 7.93
C TRP A 105 46.47 -9.11 7.56
N SER A 106 45.89 -8.14 6.82
CA SER A 106 46.61 -6.93 6.42
C SER A 106 46.54 -5.84 7.47
N SER A 107 45.40 -5.65 8.11
CA SER A 107 45.19 -4.66 9.17
C SER A 107 45.37 -5.25 10.58
N HIS A 108 45.38 -6.56 10.75
CA HIS A 108 45.34 -7.27 12.04
C HIS A 108 44.07 -6.93 12.86
N GLU A 109 42.99 -6.64 12.19
CA GLU A 109 41.72 -6.31 12.82
C GLU A 109 40.66 -7.37 12.49
N ARG A 110 39.66 -7.52 13.39
CA ARG A 110 38.50 -8.35 13.18
C ARG A 110 37.33 -7.48 12.70
N LYS A 111 36.60 -7.95 11.73
CA LYS A 111 35.46 -7.26 11.10
C LYS A 111 34.41 -6.78 12.13
N TYR A 112 34.18 -7.57 13.18
CA TYR A 112 33.19 -7.27 14.22
C TYR A 112 33.80 -7.13 15.62
N GLY A 113 35.12 -6.94 15.74
CA GLY A 113 35.86 -6.83 17.01
C GLY A 113 36.12 -8.17 17.70
N ASP A 114 36.68 -8.11 18.91
CA ASP A 114 37.09 -9.31 19.66
C ASP A 114 35.90 -10.00 20.37
N GLU A 115 34.84 -9.27 20.68
CA GLU A 115 33.62 -9.78 21.32
C GLU A 115 32.40 -9.40 20.46
N PRO A 116 32.16 -10.10 19.34
CA PRO A 116 31.12 -9.73 18.40
C PRO A 116 29.72 -9.90 18.99
N HIS A 117 28.98 -8.78 19.02
CA HIS A 117 27.57 -8.72 19.34
C HIS A 117 26.80 -8.23 18.14
N PHE A 118 25.57 -8.67 17.98
CA PHE A 118 24.77 -8.42 16.81
C PHE A 118 23.36 -7.95 17.16
N VAL A 119 22.92 -6.93 16.46
CA VAL A 119 21.53 -6.45 16.50
C VAL A 119 20.86 -6.89 15.22
N GLU A 120 19.70 -7.50 15.31
CA GLU A 120 18.91 -7.85 14.12
C GLU A 120 18.59 -6.58 13.32
N ALA A 121 19.08 -6.51 12.11
CA ALA A 121 18.90 -5.39 11.21
C ALA A 121 19.00 -5.89 9.78
N VAL A 122 17.85 -6.13 9.14
CA VAL A 122 17.83 -6.60 7.75
C VAL A 122 18.48 -5.55 6.86
N THR A 123 19.63 -5.89 6.30
CA THR A 123 20.34 -5.04 5.32
C THR A 123 19.64 -5.15 3.97
N ILE A 124 18.58 -4.38 3.81
CA ILE A 124 17.91 -4.26 2.53
C ILE A 124 18.83 -3.45 1.61
N SER A 125 19.13 -3.96 0.41
CA SER A 125 19.95 -3.25 -0.57
C SER A 125 19.41 -1.86 -0.90
N GLY A 126 18.12 -1.65 -0.65
CA GLY A 126 17.40 -0.40 -0.91
C GLY A 126 17.38 -0.02 -2.39
N ASN A 127 17.77 -0.92 -3.28
CA ASN A 127 17.87 -0.62 -4.70
C ASN A 127 16.51 -0.21 -5.29
N LEU A 128 15.47 -0.95 -4.98
CA LEU A 128 14.11 -0.63 -5.44
C LEU A 128 13.61 0.66 -4.81
N SER A 129 13.87 0.88 -3.51
CA SER A 129 13.53 2.14 -2.83
C SER A 129 14.29 3.33 -3.40
N ARG A 130 15.58 3.17 -3.73
CA ARG A 130 16.38 4.23 -4.38
C ARG A 130 15.88 4.55 -5.78
N LYS A 131 15.58 3.53 -6.61
CA LYS A 131 14.96 3.70 -7.93
C LYS A 131 13.64 4.46 -7.82
N TRP A 132 12.80 4.04 -6.89
CA TRP A 132 11.50 4.65 -6.63
C TRP A 132 11.62 6.12 -6.22
N ASN A 133 12.44 6.43 -5.21
CA ASN A 133 12.64 7.81 -4.75
C ASN A 133 13.22 8.71 -5.85
N SER A 134 14.15 8.19 -6.66
CA SER A 134 14.68 8.89 -7.83
C SER A 134 13.60 9.18 -8.87
N MET A 135 12.77 8.18 -9.16
CA MET A 135 11.64 8.30 -10.08
C MET A 135 10.60 9.32 -9.56
N GLU A 136 10.21 9.23 -8.29
CA GLU A 136 9.25 10.15 -7.67
C GLU A 136 9.76 11.59 -7.74
N ARG A 137 11.03 11.83 -7.42
CA ARG A 137 11.65 13.15 -7.57
C ARG A 137 11.58 13.65 -9.01
N LYS A 138 11.92 12.82 -10.00
CA LYS A 138 11.84 13.19 -11.42
C LYS A 138 10.44 13.53 -11.87
N LEU A 139 9.41 12.80 -11.40
CA LEU A 139 8.00 13.11 -11.67
C LEU A 139 7.62 14.48 -11.11
N ARG A 140 8.14 14.86 -9.94
CA ARG A 140 7.84 16.15 -9.30
C ARG A 140 8.59 17.33 -9.93
N GLU A 141 9.88 17.16 -10.23
CA GLU A 141 10.80 18.26 -10.52
C GLU A 141 11.14 18.41 -12.02
N SER A 142 10.98 17.35 -12.84
CA SER A 142 11.43 17.41 -14.23
C SER A 142 10.44 16.88 -15.26
N ASN A 143 10.21 15.57 -15.34
CA ASN A 143 9.49 14.93 -16.44
C ASN A 143 8.23 14.20 -15.96
N ARG A 144 7.05 14.80 -16.20
CA ARG A 144 5.76 14.18 -15.81
C ARG A 144 5.18 13.23 -16.84
N PHE A 145 5.22 13.59 -18.13
CA PHE A 145 4.46 12.90 -19.16
C PHE A 145 5.23 11.80 -19.88
N PHE A 146 6.51 11.98 -20.12
CA PHE A 146 7.36 11.00 -20.83
C PHE A 146 8.52 10.56 -19.94
N ASN A 147 8.20 10.02 -18.77
CA ASN A 147 9.18 9.56 -17.79
C ASN A 147 9.42 8.06 -17.97
N MET A 148 10.45 7.70 -18.73
CA MET A 148 10.83 6.31 -18.99
C MET A 148 11.26 5.57 -17.72
N ASP A 149 11.86 6.28 -16.76
CA ASP A 149 12.25 5.70 -15.47
C ASP A 149 11.00 5.31 -14.66
N ALA A 150 9.94 6.13 -14.72
CA ALA A 150 8.66 5.81 -14.09
C ALA A 150 8.04 4.57 -14.71
N MET A 151 8.01 4.50 -16.05
CA MET A 151 7.51 3.31 -16.77
C MET A 151 8.25 2.05 -16.36
N ALA A 152 9.60 2.07 -16.39
CA ALA A 152 10.42 0.91 -16.04
C ALA A 152 10.26 0.50 -14.55
N THR A 153 10.17 1.47 -13.65
CA THR A 153 9.99 1.20 -12.20
C THR A 153 8.60 0.63 -11.92
N PHE A 154 7.54 1.17 -12.53
CA PHE A 154 6.20 0.63 -12.40
C PHE A 154 6.10 -0.77 -12.98
N GLU A 155 6.69 -1.02 -14.17
CA GLU A 155 6.74 -2.34 -14.79
C GLU A 155 7.44 -3.36 -13.85
N GLU A 156 8.58 -3.02 -13.26
CA GLU A 156 9.29 -3.88 -12.31
C GLU A 156 8.42 -4.24 -11.09
N VAL A 157 7.78 -3.24 -10.47
CA VAL A 157 6.98 -3.41 -9.26
C VAL A 157 5.70 -4.20 -9.54
N PHE A 158 4.92 -3.80 -10.53
CA PHE A 158 3.61 -4.41 -10.78
C PHE A 158 3.69 -5.76 -11.48
N THR A 159 4.78 -6.02 -12.26
CA THR A 159 5.05 -7.37 -12.76
C THR A 159 5.34 -8.33 -11.63
N TYR A 160 6.24 -7.95 -10.71
CA TYR A 160 6.52 -8.76 -9.54
C TYR A 160 5.24 -9.04 -8.71
N LEU A 161 4.42 -8.00 -8.50
CA LEU A 161 3.15 -8.14 -7.79
C LEU A 161 2.22 -9.13 -8.48
N HIS A 162 2.05 -9.01 -9.79
CA HIS A 162 1.16 -9.88 -10.57
C HIS A 162 1.61 -11.34 -10.56
N GLU A 163 2.91 -11.59 -10.65
CA GLU A 163 3.48 -12.93 -10.72
C GLU A 163 3.55 -13.63 -9.35
N ASN A 164 3.80 -12.88 -8.28
CA ASN A 164 4.03 -13.47 -6.94
C ASN A 164 2.85 -13.30 -5.98
N HIS A 165 1.94 -12.36 -6.25
CA HIS A 165 0.78 -12.06 -5.40
C HIS A 165 -0.52 -11.92 -6.21
N PRO A 166 -0.90 -12.96 -6.99
CA PRO A 166 -2.10 -12.91 -7.83
C PRO A 166 -3.39 -12.68 -7.05
N SER A 167 -3.44 -13.02 -5.76
CA SER A 167 -4.58 -12.76 -4.87
C SER A 167 -4.84 -11.27 -4.61
N ALA A 168 -3.91 -10.38 -4.96
CA ALA A 168 -4.14 -8.94 -4.93
C ALA A 168 -5.00 -8.44 -6.11
N PHE A 169 -5.16 -9.26 -7.15
CA PHE A 169 -5.99 -8.99 -8.31
C PHE A 169 -7.32 -9.74 -8.14
N ILE A 170 -8.38 -8.99 -7.92
CA ILE A 170 -9.68 -9.54 -7.55
C ILE A 170 -10.75 -9.15 -8.58
N ASP A 171 -11.73 -10.01 -8.76
CA ASP A 171 -12.86 -9.79 -9.63
C ASP A 171 -14.10 -9.45 -8.79
N PHE A 172 -14.80 -8.38 -9.20
CA PHE A 172 -16.13 -8.07 -8.72
C PHE A 172 -17.15 -8.48 -9.78
N GLU A 173 -18.05 -9.37 -9.37
CA GLU A 173 -19.03 -9.97 -10.26
C GLU A 173 -20.16 -9.00 -10.65
N PRO A 174 -20.85 -9.26 -11.79
CA PRO A 174 -22.05 -8.53 -12.14
C PRO A 174 -23.07 -8.51 -11.00
N ASN A 175 -23.87 -7.46 -10.93
CA ASN A 175 -24.85 -7.19 -9.87
C ASN A 175 -24.23 -6.88 -8.49
N THR A 176 -22.92 -6.75 -8.37
CA THR A 176 -22.29 -6.22 -7.15
C THR A 176 -22.67 -4.75 -6.99
N SER A 177 -23.16 -4.38 -5.79
CA SER A 177 -23.53 -3.01 -5.45
C SER A 177 -22.32 -2.18 -5.03
N ILE A 178 -22.23 -0.97 -5.56
CA ILE A 178 -21.23 0.04 -5.22
C ILE A 178 -21.98 1.34 -4.88
N PHE A 179 -21.56 2.02 -3.82
CA PHE A 179 -22.22 3.22 -3.30
C PHE A 179 -21.38 4.46 -3.57
N ARG A 180 -22.02 5.55 -3.96
CA ARG A 180 -21.36 6.83 -4.14
C ARG A 180 -22.10 7.94 -3.45
N GLY A 181 -21.39 8.69 -2.57
CA GLY A 181 -21.90 9.87 -1.89
C GLY A 181 -21.65 11.15 -2.70
N ARG A 182 -22.60 12.10 -2.65
CA ARG A 182 -22.44 13.47 -3.13
C ARG A 182 -23.02 14.46 -2.14
N ILE A 183 -22.30 15.55 -1.90
CA ILE A 183 -22.71 16.63 -1.00
C ILE A 183 -23.50 17.69 -1.76
N PHE A 184 -24.56 18.17 -1.12
CA PHE A 184 -25.37 19.29 -1.59
C PHE A 184 -25.51 20.31 -0.46
N GLN A 185 -25.27 21.57 -0.79
CA GLN A 185 -25.34 22.67 0.19
C GLN A 185 -26.77 23.22 0.35
N SER A 186 -27.68 22.90 -0.57
CA SER A 186 -29.06 23.32 -0.54
C SER A 186 -29.99 22.26 -1.12
N GLU A 187 -31.28 22.36 -0.81
CA GLU A 187 -32.33 21.49 -1.33
C GLU A 187 -32.54 21.68 -2.84
N GLU A 188 -32.40 22.92 -3.34
CA GLU A 188 -32.53 23.21 -4.76
C GLU A 188 -31.44 22.54 -5.58
N ALA A 189 -30.21 22.50 -5.06
CA ALA A 189 -29.08 21.81 -5.70
C ALA A 189 -29.29 20.29 -5.70
N LEU A 190 -29.85 19.75 -4.62
CA LEU A 190 -30.19 18.33 -4.50
C LEU A 190 -31.32 17.98 -5.47
N GLU A 191 -32.42 18.77 -5.51
CA GLU A 191 -33.55 18.60 -6.44
C GLU A 191 -33.07 18.60 -7.89
N ALA A 192 -32.22 19.57 -8.26
CA ALA A 192 -31.66 19.66 -9.61
C ALA A 192 -30.85 18.40 -9.99
N ALA A 193 -30.11 17.81 -9.02
CA ALA A 193 -29.37 16.57 -9.23
C ALA A 193 -30.30 15.35 -9.38
N LEU A 194 -31.42 15.30 -8.65
CA LEU A 194 -32.40 14.22 -8.71
C LEU A 194 -33.17 14.23 -10.02
N ARG A 195 -33.27 15.36 -10.73
CA ARG A 195 -33.90 15.45 -12.07
C ARG A 195 -33.12 14.71 -13.16
N MET A 196 -31.80 14.57 -13.03
CA MET A 196 -30.92 13.82 -13.93
C MET A 196 -29.98 12.90 -13.15
N PRO A 197 -30.49 11.88 -12.47
CA PRO A 197 -29.72 11.16 -11.45
C PRO A 197 -28.54 10.43 -12.04
N GLU A 198 -28.64 9.77 -13.21
CA GLU A 198 -27.52 8.99 -13.78
C GLU A 198 -26.30 9.87 -14.09
N SER A 199 -26.52 11.08 -14.60
CA SER A 199 -25.46 12.04 -14.89
C SER A 199 -24.94 12.75 -13.62
N SER A 200 -25.87 13.06 -12.70
CA SER A 200 -25.56 13.82 -11.48
C SER A 200 -24.80 12.98 -10.46
N PHE A 201 -25.14 11.72 -10.30
CA PHE A 201 -24.46 10.81 -9.37
C PHE A 201 -23.32 10.03 -10.03
N GLY A 202 -23.28 9.96 -11.35
CA GLY A 202 -22.18 9.35 -12.11
C GLY A 202 -20.87 10.18 -12.06
N PRO A 203 -19.82 9.73 -12.77
CA PRO A 203 -18.59 10.49 -12.94
C PRO A 203 -18.87 11.81 -13.66
N PRO A 204 -18.28 12.94 -13.23
CA PRO A 204 -18.49 14.22 -13.89
C PRO A 204 -17.94 14.21 -15.33
N PRO A 205 -18.46 15.05 -16.23
CA PRO A 205 -17.84 15.28 -17.53
C PRO A 205 -16.39 15.73 -17.39
N SER A 206 -15.54 15.42 -18.37
CA SER A 206 -14.10 15.73 -18.31
C SER A 206 -13.81 17.20 -18.03
N GLU A 207 -14.58 18.11 -18.62
CA GLU A 207 -14.44 19.56 -18.45
C GLU A 207 -14.67 20.02 -16.99
N LEU A 208 -15.47 19.29 -16.24
CA LEU A 208 -15.84 19.60 -14.85
C LEU A 208 -15.11 18.70 -13.83
N THR A 209 -14.24 17.80 -14.30
CA THR A 209 -13.55 16.86 -13.42
C THR A 209 -12.37 17.51 -12.69
N PRO A 210 -12.43 17.67 -11.36
CA PRO A 210 -11.28 18.16 -10.59
C PRO A 210 -10.16 17.10 -10.52
N SER A 211 -8.98 17.55 -10.13
CA SER A 211 -7.90 16.65 -9.73
C SER A 211 -8.32 15.87 -8.49
N GLY A 212 -7.98 14.59 -8.44
CA GLY A 212 -8.21 13.72 -7.31
C GLY A 212 -7.00 12.82 -7.08
N ARG A 213 -7.07 12.00 -6.03
CA ARG A 213 -5.97 11.10 -5.64
C ARG A 213 -5.52 10.20 -6.79
N MET A 214 -6.43 9.64 -7.57
CA MET A 214 -6.14 8.66 -8.62
C MET A 214 -6.56 9.14 -10.02
N ASN A 215 -6.74 10.45 -10.19
CA ASN A 215 -7.02 11.04 -11.49
C ASN A 215 -6.44 12.44 -11.61
N ALA A 216 -5.82 12.73 -12.74
CA ALA A 216 -5.46 14.09 -13.10
C ALA A 216 -6.71 14.91 -13.45
N ARG A 217 -6.63 16.24 -13.36
CA ARG A 217 -7.70 17.13 -13.77
C ARG A 217 -8.12 16.85 -15.22
N GLY A 218 -9.41 16.72 -15.45
CA GLY A 218 -9.95 16.41 -16.78
C GLY A 218 -10.08 14.92 -17.09
N ILE A 219 -9.48 14.03 -16.28
CA ILE A 219 -9.66 12.58 -16.41
C ILE A 219 -10.72 12.11 -15.42
N SER A 220 -11.88 11.81 -15.95
CA SER A 220 -13.04 11.44 -15.15
C SER A 220 -12.99 9.95 -14.80
N VAL A 221 -13.06 9.65 -13.52
CA VAL A 221 -13.11 8.29 -12.94
C VAL A 221 -14.32 8.17 -12.01
N PHE A 222 -14.72 6.96 -11.69
CA PHE A 222 -15.78 6.73 -10.70
C PHE A 222 -15.17 6.45 -9.35
N TYR A 223 -15.47 7.28 -8.35
CA TYR A 223 -15.16 7.06 -6.95
C TYR A 223 -16.40 6.51 -6.25
N GLY A 224 -16.27 5.37 -5.59
CA GLY A 224 -17.33 4.73 -4.83
C GLY A 224 -16.80 4.00 -3.60
N ALA A 225 -17.71 3.32 -2.91
CA ALA A 225 -17.43 2.52 -1.72
C ALA A 225 -18.25 1.24 -1.73
N THR A 226 -17.80 0.22 -1.01
CA THR A 226 -18.54 -1.04 -0.84
C THR A 226 -19.68 -0.94 0.18
N SER A 227 -19.79 0.17 0.91
CA SER A 227 -20.89 0.42 1.86
C SER A 227 -21.38 1.88 1.80
N LYS A 228 -22.64 2.10 2.12
CA LYS A 228 -23.27 3.43 2.19
C LYS A 228 -22.58 4.32 3.23
N LYS A 229 -22.31 3.78 4.42
CA LYS A 229 -21.65 4.49 5.51
C LYS A 229 -20.25 4.99 5.10
N ASN A 230 -19.50 4.16 4.37
CA ASN A 230 -18.19 4.56 3.87
C ASN A 230 -18.28 5.62 2.76
N ALA A 231 -19.29 5.53 1.89
CA ALA A 231 -19.54 6.54 0.87
C ALA A 231 -19.84 7.93 1.46
N ILE A 232 -20.55 8.00 2.60
CA ILE A 232 -20.79 9.25 3.34
C ILE A 232 -19.47 9.76 3.97
N ALA A 233 -18.73 8.89 4.65
CA ALA A 233 -17.49 9.27 5.33
C ALA A 233 -16.43 9.82 4.35
N GLU A 234 -16.35 9.24 3.15
CA GLU A 234 -15.35 9.61 2.14
C GLU A 234 -15.54 11.03 1.59
N VAL A 235 -16.78 11.51 1.49
CA VAL A 235 -17.07 12.86 1.00
C VAL A 235 -16.89 13.95 2.07
N ARG A 236 -16.68 13.60 3.35
CA ARG A 236 -16.42 14.54 4.47
C ARG A 236 -17.44 15.68 4.53
N PRO A 237 -18.73 15.38 4.65
CA PRO A 237 -19.77 16.39 4.54
C PRO A 237 -19.73 17.34 5.75
N PRO A 238 -19.90 18.66 5.53
CA PRO A 238 -20.06 19.61 6.62
C PRO A 238 -21.44 19.45 7.30
N VAL A 239 -21.52 19.81 8.57
CA VAL A 239 -22.79 19.85 9.33
C VAL A 239 -23.79 20.78 8.62
N GLY A 240 -25.03 20.35 8.53
CA GLY A 240 -26.14 21.08 7.87
C GLY A 240 -26.28 20.79 6.38
N SER A 241 -25.30 20.11 5.75
CA SER A 241 -25.42 19.71 4.34
C SER A 241 -26.26 18.45 4.16
N TYR A 242 -26.69 18.21 2.92
CA TYR A 242 -27.31 16.97 2.48
C TYR A 242 -26.26 16.09 1.79
N VAL A 243 -26.27 14.79 2.06
CA VAL A 243 -25.52 13.79 1.30
C VAL A 243 -26.50 12.85 0.64
N ALA A 244 -26.51 12.81 -0.69
CA ALA A 244 -27.21 11.76 -1.40
C ALA A 244 -26.23 10.61 -1.67
N VAL A 245 -26.60 9.41 -1.21
CA VAL A 245 -25.90 8.16 -1.45
C VAL A 245 -26.64 7.40 -2.53
N ALA A 246 -25.99 7.20 -3.67
CA ALA A 246 -26.56 6.51 -4.82
C ALA A 246 -25.96 5.09 -4.93
N GLU A 247 -26.82 4.10 -5.11
CA GLU A 247 -26.43 2.71 -5.35
C GLU A 247 -26.28 2.47 -6.85
N PHE A 248 -25.12 1.96 -7.23
CA PHE A 248 -24.82 1.48 -8.57
C PHE A 248 -24.58 -0.03 -8.55
N VAL A 249 -25.00 -0.72 -9.59
CA VAL A 249 -24.65 -2.12 -9.79
C VAL A 249 -23.76 -2.29 -11.01
N LEU A 250 -22.84 -3.26 -10.92
CA LEU A 250 -21.99 -3.63 -12.02
C LEU A 250 -22.76 -4.41 -13.08
N LEU A 251 -22.58 -4.06 -14.35
CA LEU A 251 -23.21 -4.74 -15.49
C LEU A 251 -22.36 -5.90 -16.04
N ARG A 252 -21.07 -5.93 -15.69
CA ARG A 252 -20.13 -7.00 -16.00
C ARG A 252 -19.13 -7.20 -14.87
N THR A 253 -18.38 -8.28 -14.92
CA THR A 253 -17.22 -8.48 -14.04
C THR A 253 -16.21 -7.37 -14.26
N VAL A 254 -15.65 -6.81 -13.18
CA VAL A 254 -14.58 -5.82 -13.19
C VAL A 254 -13.39 -6.34 -12.40
N LYS A 255 -12.19 -6.17 -12.95
CA LYS A 255 -10.94 -6.60 -12.38
C LYS A 255 -10.25 -5.45 -11.64
N LEU A 256 -9.97 -5.64 -10.36
CA LEU A 256 -9.44 -4.61 -9.47
C LEU A 256 -8.13 -5.03 -8.83
N LEU A 257 -7.24 -4.05 -8.60
CA LEU A 257 -6.09 -4.24 -7.73
C LEU A 257 -6.45 -3.85 -6.29
N ASP A 258 -6.44 -4.81 -5.37
CA ASP A 258 -6.70 -4.56 -3.95
C ASP A 258 -5.41 -4.14 -3.23
N LEU A 259 -5.22 -2.83 -3.05
CA LEU A 259 -4.09 -2.27 -2.29
C LEU A 259 -4.13 -2.64 -0.81
N SER A 260 -5.31 -2.99 -0.27
CA SER A 260 -5.43 -3.34 1.16
C SER A 260 -4.81 -4.70 1.46
N SER A 261 -4.88 -5.63 0.52
CA SER A 261 -4.28 -6.97 0.65
C SER A 261 -2.75 -6.91 0.68
N LEU A 262 -2.15 -5.86 0.11
CA LEU A 262 -0.70 -5.69 0.02
C LEU A 262 -0.04 -5.38 1.37
N ARG A 263 -0.80 -4.92 2.38
CA ARG A 263 -0.27 -4.63 3.73
C ARG A 263 0.11 -5.87 4.51
N GLY A 264 -0.51 -7.00 4.22
CA GLY A 264 -0.31 -8.27 4.90
C GLY A 264 0.57 -9.25 4.11
N LEU A 265 1.32 -8.78 3.11
CA LEU A 265 2.20 -9.65 2.34
C LEU A 265 3.28 -10.22 3.25
N ALA A 266 3.15 -11.51 3.60
CA ALA A 266 4.16 -12.25 4.33
C ALA A 266 4.96 -13.09 3.34
N VAL A 267 6.27 -13.08 3.46
CA VAL A 267 7.15 -14.00 2.76
C VAL A 267 7.29 -15.24 3.64
N ASN A 268 6.32 -16.16 3.54
CA ASN A 268 6.29 -17.35 4.37
C ASN A 268 7.03 -18.52 3.70
N GLY A 269 7.64 -19.38 4.52
CA GLY A 269 8.16 -20.70 4.10
C GLY A 269 9.49 -20.64 3.36
N PHE A 270 10.30 -19.60 3.54
CA PHE A 270 11.63 -19.44 2.97
C PHE A 270 12.69 -19.37 4.06
N SER A 271 13.91 -19.73 3.69
CA SER A 271 15.08 -19.71 4.55
C SER A 271 15.76 -18.33 4.55
N ARG A 272 16.22 -17.89 5.70
CA ARG A 272 17.05 -16.68 5.82
C ARG A 272 18.44 -16.87 5.20
N PHE A 273 18.86 -18.10 4.95
CA PHE A 273 20.10 -18.44 4.25
C PHE A 273 19.97 -18.31 2.72
N ASP A 274 18.75 -18.16 2.19
CA ASP A 274 18.48 -18.07 0.75
C ASP A 274 18.58 -16.62 0.26
N PRO A 275 19.55 -16.28 -0.63
CA PRO A 275 19.65 -14.94 -1.20
C PRO A 275 18.40 -14.50 -1.97
N GLU A 276 17.66 -15.43 -2.59
CA GLU A 276 16.42 -15.10 -3.27
C GLU A 276 15.32 -14.69 -2.28
N TYR A 277 15.34 -15.25 -1.07
CA TYR A 277 14.42 -14.84 -0.01
C TYR A 277 14.62 -13.37 0.37
N LEU A 278 15.85 -12.93 0.55
CA LEU A 278 16.16 -11.53 0.87
C LEU A 278 15.62 -10.58 -0.21
N LEU A 279 15.78 -10.91 -1.48
CA LEU A 279 15.23 -10.12 -2.59
C LEU A 279 13.70 -10.07 -2.58
N ARG A 280 13.05 -11.18 -2.27
CA ARG A 280 11.58 -11.26 -2.13
C ARG A 280 11.11 -10.47 -0.92
N TYR A 281 11.83 -10.54 0.18
CA TYR A 281 11.56 -9.78 1.39
C TYR A 281 11.68 -8.26 1.14
N GLU A 282 12.75 -7.81 0.47
CA GLU A 282 12.93 -6.41 0.07
C GLU A 282 11.74 -5.92 -0.77
N ARG A 283 11.36 -6.69 -1.79
CA ARG A 283 10.24 -6.33 -2.67
C ARG A 283 8.91 -6.31 -1.93
N SER A 284 8.64 -7.29 -1.08
CA SER A 284 7.40 -7.35 -0.30
C SER A 284 7.31 -6.20 0.70
N SER A 285 8.39 -5.91 1.44
CA SER A 285 8.48 -4.77 2.36
C SER A 285 8.29 -3.44 1.62
N PHE A 286 8.89 -3.29 0.44
CA PHE A 286 8.69 -2.13 -0.41
C PHE A 286 7.21 -1.96 -0.81
N ILE A 287 6.55 -3.04 -1.27
CA ILE A 287 5.14 -3.00 -1.68
C ILE A 287 4.21 -2.68 -0.51
N GLN A 288 4.46 -3.22 0.69
CA GLN A 288 3.71 -2.88 1.90
C GLN A 288 3.81 -1.38 2.21
N ASN A 289 5.03 -0.82 2.19
CA ASN A 289 5.28 0.60 2.40
C ASN A 289 4.60 1.46 1.33
N LEU A 290 4.70 1.06 0.05
CA LEU A 290 4.04 1.72 -1.06
C LEU A 290 2.53 1.72 -0.89
N SER A 291 1.92 0.57 -0.59
CA SER A 291 0.48 0.45 -0.31
C SER A 291 0.03 1.41 0.79
N SER A 292 0.81 1.53 1.85
CA SER A 292 0.53 2.46 2.95
C SER A 292 0.59 3.92 2.51
N LYS A 293 1.61 4.30 1.74
CA LYS A 293 1.75 5.67 1.17
C LYS A 293 0.61 6.03 0.23
N LEU A 294 0.15 5.08 -0.60
CA LEU A 294 -0.92 5.30 -1.58
C LEU A 294 -2.28 5.63 -0.94
N VAL A 295 -2.53 5.17 0.29
CA VAL A 295 -3.81 5.37 0.98
C VAL A 295 -3.74 6.41 2.12
N MET A 296 -2.55 6.93 2.46
CA MET A 296 -2.42 7.96 3.51
C MET A 296 -3.24 9.20 3.18
N PRO A 297 -3.95 9.76 4.19
CA PRO A 297 -4.58 11.07 4.03
C PRO A 297 -3.55 12.15 3.71
N VAL A 298 -3.86 13.03 2.78
CA VAL A 298 -3.05 14.19 2.43
C VAL A 298 -3.73 15.43 2.95
N VAL A 299 -2.94 16.38 3.46
CA VAL A 299 -3.42 17.70 3.86
C VAL A 299 -3.89 18.45 2.61
N PRO A 300 -5.07 19.11 2.63
CA PRO A 300 -5.66 19.74 1.43
C PRO A 300 -4.72 20.70 0.68
N GLU A 301 -3.89 21.44 1.40
CA GLU A 301 -2.93 22.40 0.81
C GLU A 301 -1.80 21.74 -0.01
N LEU A 302 -1.53 20.45 0.23
CA LEU A 302 -0.47 19.69 -0.43
C LEU A 302 -1.01 18.64 -1.43
N GLU A 303 -2.31 18.61 -1.68
CA GLU A 303 -2.96 17.57 -2.50
C GLU A 303 -2.38 17.50 -3.92
N GLU A 304 -2.18 18.62 -4.60
CA GLU A 304 -1.70 18.64 -5.99
C GLU A 304 -0.32 18.02 -6.14
N ALA A 305 0.59 18.28 -5.20
CA ALA A 305 1.94 17.74 -5.23
C ALA A 305 1.98 16.26 -4.81
N ASN A 306 1.21 15.89 -3.81
CA ASN A 306 1.22 14.54 -3.25
C ASN A 306 0.39 13.53 -4.05
N TYR A 307 -0.61 13.99 -4.81
CA TYR A 307 -1.38 13.12 -5.70
C TYR A 307 -0.68 12.77 -7.01
N LEU A 308 0.39 13.46 -7.38
CA LEU A 308 1.09 13.22 -8.64
C LEU A 308 1.53 11.77 -8.82
N LEU A 309 2.11 11.18 -7.78
CA LEU A 309 2.57 9.78 -7.80
C LEU A 309 1.40 8.81 -7.96
N THR A 310 0.33 9.00 -7.17
CA THR A 310 -0.84 8.12 -7.23
C THR A 310 -1.59 8.24 -8.55
N GLN A 311 -1.62 9.44 -9.13
CA GLN A 311 -2.16 9.68 -10.46
C GLN A 311 -1.32 8.98 -11.55
N ALA A 312 0.02 9.06 -11.47
CA ALA A 312 0.90 8.38 -12.43
C ALA A 312 0.73 6.85 -12.36
N ILE A 313 0.58 6.29 -11.15
CA ILE A 313 0.30 4.86 -10.96
C ILE A 313 -1.05 4.48 -11.55
N ALA A 314 -2.10 5.25 -11.27
CA ALA A 314 -3.43 5.01 -11.80
C ALA A 314 -3.45 5.06 -13.33
N ASP A 315 -2.72 6.01 -13.92
CA ASP A 315 -2.58 6.16 -15.36
C ASP A 315 -1.86 4.95 -15.98
N TYR A 316 -0.74 4.53 -15.38
CA TYR A 316 0.00 3.33 -15.78
C TYR A 316 -0.89 2.08 -15.72
N LEU A 317 -1.56 1.84 -14.62
CA LEU A 317 -2.40 0.65 -14.41
C LEU A 317 -3.63 0.65 -15.35
N SER A 318 -4.21 1.82 -15.61
CA SER A 318 -5.37 1.95 -16.48
C SER A 318 -5.07 1.67 -17.95
N THR A 319 -3.83 1.93 -18.37
CA THR A 319 -3.38 1.78 -19.76
C THR A 319 -2.63 0.47 -20.02
N SER A 320 -2.22 -0.25 -18.97
CA SER A 320 -1.50 -1.52 -19.11
C SER A 320 -2.42 -2.61 -19.64
N GLU A 321 -2.11 -3.14 -20.82
CA GLU A 321 -2.78 -4.31 -21.41
C GLU A 321 -2.43 -5.60 -20.68
N ARG A 322 -1.28 -5.65 -20.00
CA ARG A 322 -0.80 -6.83 -19.28
C ARG A 322 -1.71 -7.22 -18.12
N TYR A 323 -2.19 -6.23 -17.37
CA TYR A 323 -3.01 -6.48 -16.18
C TYR A 323 -4.50 -6.38 -16.48
N ASP A 324 -4.88 -5.62 -17.49
CA ASP A 324 -6.26 -5.33 -17.91
C ASP A 324 -7.18 -4.97 -16.74
N LEU A 325 -6.71 -4.03 -15.91
CA LEU A 325 -7.44 -3.59 -14.72
C LEU A 325 -8.51 -2.56 -15.07
N ASP A 326 -9.68 -2.72 -14.47
CA ASP A 326 -10.78 -1.77 -14.49
C ASP A 326 -10.65 -0.69 -13.40
N GLY A 327 -9.91 -0.98 -12.33
CA GLY A 327 -9.81 -0.05 -11.21
C GLY A 327 -8.93 -0.53 -10.06
N ILE A 328 -9.06 0.17 -8.93
CA ILE A 328 -8.30 -0.07 -7.69
C ILE A 328 -9.27 -0.11 -6.51
N LEU A 329 -9.01 -1.01 -5.57
CA LEU A 329 -9.69 -1.14 -4.29
C LEU A 329 -8.72 -0.82 -3.15
N PHE A 330 -9.16 -0.05 -2.14
CA PHE A 330 -8.32 0.31 -1.00
C PHE A 330 -9.15 0.56 0.26
N SER A 331 -8.51 0.41 1.43
CA SER A 331 -9.15 0.69 2.72
C SER A 331 -9.42 2.19 2.86
N SER A 332 -10.59 2.55 3.41
CA SER A 332 -10.87 3.94 3.76
C SER A 332 -9.94 4.44 4.86
N ALA A 333 -9.38 5.63 4.67
CA ALA A 333 -8.63 6.35 5.71
C ALA A 333 -9.55 6.96 6.80
N GLN A 334 -10.84 7.00 6.53
CA GLN A 334 -11.90 7.59 7.37
C GLN A 334 -12.58 6.56 8.29
N LYS A 335 -11.90 5.44 8.63
CA LYS A 335 -12.52 4.40 9.47
C LYS A 335 -12.78 4.94 10.88
N PRO A 336 -14.03 4.84 11.41
CA PRO A 336 -14.27 4.94 12.84
C PRO A 336 -13.44 3.87 13.56
N LYS A 337 -12.84 4.20 14.72
CA LYS A 337 -12.01 3.27 15.53
C LYS A 337 -12.72 1.95 15.86
N GLU A 338 -14.05 1.95 15.86
CA GLU A 338 -14.90 0.80 16.23
C GLU A 338 -15.23 -0.14 15.05
N ASN A 339 -14.96 0.26 13.80
CA ASN A 339 -15.34 -0.56 12.64
C ASN A 339 -14.11 -1.10 11.91
N THR A 340 -13.64 -2.25 12.39
CA THR A 340 -12.53 -3.02 11.81
C THR A 340 -12.98 -3.95 10.68
N ASP A 341 -14.22 -3.82 10.17
CA ASP A 341 -14.70 -4.69 9.10
C ASP A 341 -13.79 -4.57 7.85
N PRO A 342 -13.06 -5.64 7.52
CA PRO A 342 -12.15 -5.63 6.39
C PRO A 342 -12.86 -5.57 5.04
N SER A 343 -14.18 -5.80 5.00
CA SER A 343 -15.00 -5.72 3.78
C SER A 343 -15.30 -4.28 3.35
N VAL A 344 -15.14 -3.31 4.26
CA VAL A 344 -15.45 -1.90 3.98
C VAL A 344 -14.27 -1.24 3.26
N ARG A 345 -14.46 -0.95 1.96
CA ARG A 345 -13.43 -0.45 1.05
C ARG A 345 -13.91 0.69 0.18
N ASN A 346 -12.97 1.50 -0.28
CA ASN A 346 -13.17 2.43 -1.39
C ASN A 346 -12.80 1.78 -2.70
N ILE A 347 -13.55 2.08 -3.74
CA ILE A 347 -13.32 1.62 -5.11
C ILE A 347 -13.15 2.81 -6.05
N ILE A 348 -12.18 2.71 -6.95
CA ILE A 348 -12.01 3.64 -8.04
C ILE A 348 -12.05 2.84 -9.32
N LEU A 349 -12.99 3.17 -10.21
CA LEU A 349 -13.01 2.63 -11.57
C LEU A 349 -12.38 3.65 -12.52
N PHE A 350 -11.42 3.18 -13.30
CA PHE A 350 -10.68 4.00 -14.25
C PHE A 350 -11.59 4.57 -15.34
N HIS A 351 -11.10 5.57 -16.06
CA HIS A 351 -11.89 6.24 -17.10
C HIS A 351 -12.53 5.27 -18.10
N LYS A 352 -11.77 4.24 -18.56
CA LYS A 352 -12.27 3.24 -19.51
C LYS A 352 -13.48 2.46 -18.99
N SER A 353 -13.54 2.25 -17.67
CA SER A 353 -14.50 1.38 -16.96
C SER A 353 -15.36 2.17 -15.96
N SER A 354 -15.73 3.41 -16.28
CA SER A 354 -16.50 4.28 -15.38
C SER A 354 -17.81 4.81 -15.99
N GLY A 355 -18.25 4.25 -17.12
CA GLY A 355 -19.47 4.66 -17.77
C GLY A 355 -20.70 4.22 -16.99
N VAL A 356 -21.69 5.13 -16.92
CA VAL A 356 -23.00 4.88 -16.32
C VAL A 356 -24.04 4.76 -17.44
N LEU A 357 -24.78 3.68 -17.40
CA LEU A 357 -25.86 3.44 -18.34
C LEU A 357 -26.87 4.63 -18.35
N ASN A 358 -27.15 5.13 -19.51
CA ASN A 358 -28.08 6.26 -19.71
C ASN A 358 -27.62 7.66 -19.24
N ALA A 359 -26.40 7.84 -18.75
CA ALA A 359 -25.91 9.15 -18.27
C ALA A 359 -25.92 10.25 -19.36
N ASP A 360 -25.75 9.90 -20.64
CA ASP A 360 -25.68 10.85 -21.76
C ASP A 360 -27.04 11.23 -22.35
N ARG A 361 -28.14 10.85 -21.73
CA ARG A 361 -29.48 11.16 -22.27
C ARG A 361 -29.85 12.60 -21.96
N ARG A 362 -29.64 13.48 -22.89
CA ARG A 362 -29.93 14.92 -22.79
C ARG A 362 -31.41 15.29 -22.65
N TYR A 363 -32.31 14.34 -22.84
CA TYR A 363 -33.75 14.60 -22.94
C TYR A 363 -34.60 13.94 -21.86
N ARG A 364 -33.93 13.40 -20.81
CA ARG A 364 -34.67 12.80 -19.70
C ARG A 364 -34.50 13.65 -18.46
N GLU A 365 -35.50 14.46 -18.17
CA GLU A 365 -35.66 15.02 -16.83
C GLU A 365 -36.70 14.18 -16.08
N ALA A 366 -36.32 13.74 -14.90
CA ALA A 366 -37.28 13.21 -13.96
C ALA A 366 -38.10 14.32 -13.33
N VAL A 367 -39.38 14.07 -13.06
CA VAL A 367 -40.17 14.95 -12.20
C VAL A 367 -39.82 14.61 -10.77
N VAL A 368 -39.41 15.61 -9.98
CA VAL A 368 -38.98 15.44 -8.59
C VAL A 368 -39.94 16.22 -7.68
N ASN A 369 -40.49 15.55 -6.70
CA ASN A 369 -41.25 16.14 -5.61
C ASN A 369 -40.44 15.96 -4.33
N MET A 370 -40.00 17.07 -3.74
CA MET A 370 -39.16 17.03 -2.53
C MET A 370 -39.94 16.81 -1.26
N TYR A 371 -41.22 17.14 -1.26
CA TYR A 371 -42.12 17.12 -0.10
C TYR A 371 -43.40 16.38 -0.42
N GLN A 372 -43.84 15.55 0.50
CA GLN A 372 -45.20 15.01 0.52
C GLN A 372 -46.08 15.85 1.44
N HIS A 373 -47.36 15.94 1.06
CA HIS A 373 -48.35 16.70 1.79
C HIS A 373 -49.43 15.75 2.32
N ASP A 374 -49.64 15.78 3.63
CA ASP A 374 -50.72 15.06 4.28
C ASP A 374 -51.55 16.07 5.11
N GLU A 375 -52.78 16.35 4.69
CA GLU A 375 -53.64 17.40 5.26
C GLU A 375 -52.91 18.75 5.31
N ASP A 376 -52.54 19.21 6.54
CA ASP A 376 -51.87 20.49 6.79
C ASP A 376 -50.36 20.34 7.05
N ILE A 377 -49.79 19.14 6.91
CA ILE A 377 -48.36 18.86 7.25
C ILE A 377 -47.63 18.57 5.95
N SER A 378 -46.50 19.28 5.75
CA SER A 378 -45.51 18.99 4.72
C SER A 378 -44.29 18.31 5.36
N TYR A 379 -43.90 17.16 4.86
CA TYR A 379 -42.70 16.45 5.30
C TYR A 379 -41.75 16.15 4.14
N PHE A 380 -40.47 16.18 4.43
CA PHE A 380 -39.42 15.94 3.45
C PHE A 380 -39.38 14.44 3.10
N ASP A 381 -39.87 14.11 1.91
CA ASP A 381 -39.91 12.74 1.38
C ASP A 381 -39.77 12.79 -0.15
N PRO A 382 -38.54 12.89 -0.67
CA PRO A 382 -38.26 13.09 -2.08
C PRO A 382 -38.68 11.90 -2.94
N GLU A 383 -39.51 12.16 -3.95
CA GLU A 383 -39.92 11.20 -4.96
C GLU A 383 -39.40 11.59 -6.34
N ILE A 384 -38.93 10.57 -7.10
CA ILE A 384 -38.51 10.71 -8.50
C ILE A 384 -39.48 9.95 -9.39
N THR A 385 -40.15 10.66 -10.27
CA THR A 385 -40.99 10.05 -11.34
C THR A 385 -40.27 10.14 -12.66
N THR A 386 -40.04 8.99 -13.32
CA THR A 386 -39.40 8.92 -14.64
C THR A 386 -40.37 8.43 -15.68
N THR A 387 -40.19 8.87 -16.93
CA THR A 387 -40.97 8.37 -18.07
C THR A 387 -40.61 6.92 -18.41
N SER A 388 -41.57 6.16 -18.98
CA SER A 388 -41.39 4.74 -19.31
C SER A 388 -40.32 4.50 -20.37
N ASP A 389 -39.77 3.26 -20.39
CA ASP A 389 -38.66 2.84 -21.25
C ASP A 389 -38.91 2.90 -22.76
N ASP A 390 -40.18 2.90 -23.19
CA ASP A 390 -40.54 2.95 -24.63
C ASP A 390 -40.11 4.25 -25.31
N PHE A 391 -40.05 5.35 -24.57
CA PHE A 391 -39.49 6.62 -25.06
C PHE A 391 -37.96 6.60 -25.12
N ARG A 392 -37.29 5.62 -24.50
CA ARG A 392 -35.82 5.50 -24.38
C ARG A 392 -35.15 5.04 -25.67
N ARG A 393 -35.84 4.40 -26.61
CA ARG A 393 -35.21 3.72 -27.75
C ARG A 393 -34.99 4.61 -28.99
N GLU A 394 -35.67 5.76 -29.11
CA GLU A 394 -35.67 6.51 -30.37
C GLU A 394 -34.57 7.56 -30.56
N PHE A 395 -33.80 7.90 -29.51
CA PHE A 395 -32.75 8.93 -29.62
C PHE A 395 -31.36 8.43 -29.26
N LYS A 396 -30.82 7.48 -30.03
CA LYS A 396 -29.37 7.29 -30.08
C LYS A 396 -28.72 8.45 -30.79
N VAL A 397 -28.18 9.41 -30.06
CA VAL A 397 -27.36 10.48 -30.65
C VAL A 397 -26.11 9.85 -31.26
N LEU A 398 -25.93 10.03 -32.56
CA LEU A 398 -24.71 9.73 -33.31
C LEU A 398 -23.55 10.63 -32.82
N SER A 399 -23.02 10.39 -31.67
CA SER A 399 -21.74 11.01 -31.25
C SER A 399 -20.61 10.07 -31.62
N GLY A 400 -19.83 10.46 -32.63
CA GLY A 400 -18.68 9.68 -33.14
C GLY A 400 -17.47 9.67 -32.22
N LYS A 401 -17.57 9.98 -30.92
CA LYS A 401 -16.53 9.84 -29.93
C LYS A 401 -16.64 8.46 -29.27
N LYS A 402 -15.53 7.73 -29.21
CA LYS A 402 -15.43 6.45 -28.52
C LYS A 402 -15.89 6.66 -27.07
N LYS A 403 -17.07 6.18 -26.78
CA LYS A 403 -17.76 6.31 -25.50
C LYS A 403 -17.05 5.42 -24.49
N ARG A 404 -16.99 5.85 -23.21
CA ARG A 404 -16.69 4.94 -22.09
C ARG A 404 -17.64 3.75 -22.17
N GLU A 405 -17.14 2.58 -21.78
CA GLU A 405 -18.02 1.43 -21.64
C GLU A 405 -18.99 1.66 -20.48
N ASP A 406 -20.28 1.47 -20.74
CA ASP A 406 -21.33 1.56 -19.72
C ASP A 406 -21.27 0.28 -18.88
N ILE A 407 -20.61 0.34 -17.72
CA ILE A 407 -20.47 -0.80 -16.81
C ILE A 407 -21.23 -0.64 -15.49
N LEU A 408 -21.79 0.55 -15.26
CA LEU A 408 -22.55 0.88 -14.06
C LEU A 408 -24.00 1.18 -14.41
N GLU A 409 -24.93 0.64 -13.65
CA GLU A 409 -26.33 1.01 -13.67
C GLU A 409 -26.75 1.62 -12.34
N LEU A 410 -27.29 2.83 -12.36
CA LEU A 410 -27.86 3.48 -11.19
C LEU A 410 -29.19 2.82 -10.82
N LYS A 411 -29.35 2.39 -9.56
CA LYS A 411 -30.63 1.99 -9.00
C LYS A 411 -31.37 3.21 -8.48
N LEU A 412 -32.43 3.65 -9.19
CA LEU A 412 -33.19 4.84 -8.80
C LEU A 412 -33.82 4.72 -7.41
N ASN A 413 -34.31 3.51 -7.05
CA ASN A 413 -34.81 3.20 -5.70
C ASN A 413 -33.69 3.01 -4.65
N GLY A 414 -32.43 3.06 -5.06
CA GLY A 414 -31.24 2.93 -4.21
C GLY A 414 -30.58 4.28 -3.92
N ILE A 415 -31.28 5.40 -4.12
CA ILE A 415 -30.81 6.73 -3.73
C ILE A 415 -31.36 7.05 -2.34
N GLU A 416 -30.44 7.31 -1.39
CA GLU A 416 -30.80 7.71 -0.03
C GLU A 416 -30.26 9.12 0.26
N ILE A 417 -31.05 9.94 0.93
CA ILE A 417 -30.67 11.31 1.30
C ILE A 417 -30.46 11.36 2.82
N HIS A 418 -29.29 11.85 3.22
CA HIS A 418 -28.91 12.03 4.60
C HIS A 418 -28.67 13.50 4.89
N LYS A 419 -29.37 14.06 5.88
CA LYS A 419 -29.07 15.38 6.44
C LYS A 419 -28.00 15.21 7.52
N ILE A 420 -26.90 15.93 7.42
CA ILE A 420 -25.79 15.82 8.35
C ILE A 420 -26.05 16.69 9.56
N GLU A 421 -26.32 16.06 10.69
CA GLU A 421 -26.65 16.75 11.96
C GLU A 421 -25.42 16.98 12.83
N GLY A 422 -24.38 16.13 12.72
CA GLY A 422 -23.15 16.22 13.51
C GLY A 422 -22.00 15.44 12.88
N VAL A 423 -20.76 15.75 13.30
CA VAL A 423 -19.54 15.05 12.92
C VAL A 423 -18.67 14.83 14.15
N ASP A 424 -18.20 13.61 14.35
CA ASP A 424 -17.28 13.27 15.42
C ASP A 424 -15.82 13.36 14.97
N TYR A 425 -14.97 13.98 15.78
CA TYR A 425 -13.54 14.12 15.53
C TYR A 425 -12.73 13.26 16.47
N SER A 426 -11.79 12.46 15.91
CA SER A 426 -10.76 11.79 16.70
C SER A 426 -9.51 12.67 16.71
N THR A 427 -9.05 13.05 17.91
CA THR A 427 -7.89 13.93 18.09
C THR A 427 -6.82 13.28 18.95
N SER A 428 -5.57 13.72 18.78
CA SER A 428 -4.48 13.50 19.72
C SER A 428 -4.08 14.83 20.32
N GLU A 429 -3.88 14.87 21.64
CA GLU A 429 -3.47 16.08 22.35
C GLU A 429 -1.97 16.06 22.60
N THR A 430 -1.32 17.19 22.31
CA THR A 430 0.09 17.42 22.65
C THR A 430 0.23 18.78 23.30
N THR A 431 0.79 18.81 24.52
CA THR A 431 0.98 20.03 25.29
C THR A 431 2.26 20.74 24.84
N VAL A 432 2.16 22.05 24.57
CA VAL A 432 3.33 22.91 24.31
C VAL A 432 3.94 23.33 25.64
N THR A 433 5.21 22.98 25.88
CA THR A 433 5.96 23.43 27.05
C THR A 433 6.71 24.72 26.72
N HIS A 434 6.43 25.78 27.47
CA HIS A 434 7.11 27.06 27.34
C HIS A 434 8.14 27.23 28.46
N TYR A 435 9.38 27.49 28.08
CA TYR A 435 10.45 27.82 29.00
C TYR A 435 10.81 29.30 28.87
N PHE A 436 10.79 30.02 30.00
CA PHE A 436 11.28 31.38 30.05
C PHE A 436 12.77 31.35 30.44
N ARG A 437 13.65 31.86 29.59
CA ARG A 437 15.05 32.10 29.93
C ARG A 437 15.28 33.59 30.19
N GLU A 438 15.69 33.93 31.39
CA GLU A 438 16.21 35.26 31.68
C GLU A 438 17.62 35.39 31.12
N GLY A 439 17.84 36.30 30.17
CA GLY A 439 19.17 36.56 29.60
C GLY A 439 19.16 37.18 28.22
N PRO A 440 20.25 37.86 27.78
CA PRO A 440 20.27 38.85 26.73
C PRO A 440 20.05 38.25 25.35
N THR A 441 18.92 38.65 24.82
CA THR A 441 18.46 37.92 23.92
C THR A 441 17.99 38.23 22.57
N LYS A 442 18.26 39.36 21.95
CA LYS A 442 17.99 39.59 20.54
C LYS A 442 19.00 38.89 19.60
N GLU A 443 20.24 38.77 19.99
CA GLU A 443 21.29 38.11 19.17
C GLU A 443 21.18 36.56 19.24
N ALA A 444 20.89 35.99 20.40
CA ALA A 444 20.70 34.57 20.55
C ALA A 444 19.44 34.03 19.81
N ILE A 445 18.38 34.85 19.72
CA ILE A 445 17.19 34.53 18.95
C ILE A 445 17.45 34.64 17.43
N SER A 446 18.34 35.56 17.00
CA SER A 446 18.71 35.62 15.58
C SER A 446 19.57 34.45 15.14
N HIS A 447 20.48 33.95 15.99
CA HIS A 447 21.27 32.76 15.73
C HIS A 447 20.43 31.47 15.71
N ALA A 448 19.40 31.35 16.57
CA ALA A 448 18.47 30.23 16.53
C ALA A 448 17.58 30.23 15.28
N LYS A 449 17.29 31.41 14.71
CA LYS A 449 16.53 31.53 13.46
C LYS A 449 17.37 31.28 12.20
N SER A 450 18.67 31.48 12.24
CA SER A 450 19.58 31.18 11.12
C SER A 450 20.04 29.74 11.05
N GLY A 451 19.83 28.96 12.11
CA GLY A 451 20.18 27.51 12.17
C GLY A 451 19.07 26.56 11.72
N TYR A 452 17.87 27.09 11.45
CA TYR A 452 16.77 26.31 10.84
C TYR A 452 16.66 26.65 9.35
N SER A 453 17.67 26.29 8.57
CA SER A 453 17.48 26.02 7.14
C SER A 453 16.88 24.63 7.07
N GLY A 454 15.60 24.56 6.74
CA GLY A 454 14.87 23.31 6.64
C GLY A 454 15.39 22.44 5.50
N ASP A 455 16.13 21.43 5.86
CA ASP A 455 16.51 20.33 4.99
C ASP A 455 16.50 18.99 5.76
N ASP A 456 15.46 18.78 6.60
CA ASP A 456 15.20 17.46 7.17
C ASP A 456 13.70 17.29 7.42
N PHE A 457 12.96 16.99 6.34
CA PHE A 457 11.68 16.29 6.39
C PHE A 457 11.49 15.40 5.16
#